data_89a09822e898b30267940b552e68f41e
#
_entry.id   89a09822e898b30267940b552e68f41e
#
_cell.length_a   1.000
_cell.length_b   1.000
_cell.length_c   1.000
_cell.angle_alpha   90.00
_cell.angle_beta   90.00
_cell.angle_gamma   90.00
#
_symmetry.space_group_name_H-M   'P 1'
#
loop_
_entity.id
_entity.type
_entity.pdbx_description
1 polymer ?
#
loop_
_entity_poly.entity_id
_entity_poly.type
_entity_poly.pdbx_seq_one_letter_code
_entity_poly.pdbx_strand_id
1 'polypeptide(L)'
;MTSRFWFAAYNLFFLPLFLGIVKLLAFSKTNIRESLEKREGQWERLADGVSRRDWQKPLVWLHVASAGEYLQAQPVIERCVAEGAECVLTYSSINAYRWLERLQHAKISGLLICEFLPPDTLWNARRLLGLLQPSRLVWVSYDLWPNLVWEAHQQKIPQSLISAIVHADSPRTANIAGRSFYHTIYECLEHILTVSEADRQRILSAIPEHPKVEVMGDTRCDSVLERRDRLKIPELPQAAKDGFVFVAGSTWPP
;
A
#
# COMPACT_ATOMS: atom_id res chain seq x y z
N MET A 1 6.87 27.55 -1.83
CA MET A 1 5.74 27.92 -2.73
C MET A 1 5.14 26.71 -3.44
N THR A 2 5.93 25.76 -3.89
CA THR A 2 5.50 24.62 -4.70
C THR A 2 4.50 23.67 -4.00
N SER A 3 4.72 23.37 -2.71
CA SER A 3 3.85 22.44 -1.96
C SER A 3 2.42 22.99 -1.75
N ARG A 4 2.26 24.29 -1.46
CA ARG A 4 0.93 24.92 -1.32
C ARG A 4 0.14 24.94 -2.62
N PHE A 5 0.83 25.16 -3.73
CA PHE A 5 0.22 25.11 -5.05
C PHE A 5 -0.32 23.71 -5.35
N TRP A 6 0.50 22.68 -5.19
CA TRP A 6 0.09 21.30 -5.45
C TRP A 6 -0.99 20.80 -4.51
N PHE A 7 -0.93 21.20 -3.23
CA PHE A 7 -2.01 20.93 -2.27
C PHE A 7 -3.34 21.54 -2.74
N ALA A 8 -3.34 22.81 -3.16
CA ALA A 8 -4.54 23.46 -3.68
C ALA A 8 -5.02 22.80 -4.99
N ALA A 9 -4.13 22.57 -5.94
CA ALA A 9 -4.47 21.95 -7.22
C ALA A 9 -5.05 20.53 -7.01
N TYR A 10 -4.48 19.74 -6.13
CA TYR A 10 -4.98 18.40 -5.80
C TYR A 10 -6.39 18.46 -5.22
N ASN A 11 -6.62 19.28 -4.21
CA ASN A 11 -7.89 19.32 -3.48
C ASN A 11 -9.01 20.03 -4.24
N LEU A 12 -8.69 21.06 -5.06
CA LEU A 12 -9.70 21.82 -5.79
C LEU A 12 -10.06 21.23 -7.15
N PHE A 13 -9.12 20.52 -7.79
CA PHE A 13 -9.32 20.03 -9.15
C PHE A 13 -9.17 18.52 -9.28
N PHE A 14 -8.00 17.95 -8.93
CA PHE A 14 -7.72 16.54 -9.19
C PHE A 14 -8.61 15.60 -8.39
N LEU A 15 -8.72 15.81 -7.09
CA LEU A 15 -9.50 14.92 -6.22
C LEU A 15 -11.01 14.98 -6.52
N PRO A 16 -11.67 16.15 -6.64
CA PRO A 16 -13.08 16.21 -7.01
C PRO A 16 -13.36 15.58 -8.37
N LEU A 17 -12.50 15.84 -9.38
CA LEU A 17 -12.59 15.23 -10.70
C LEU A 17 -12.47 13.70 -10.62
N PHE A 18 -11.46 13.20 -9.92
CA PHE A 18 -11.24 11.77 -9.70
C PHE A 18 -12.45 11.11 -9.03
N LEU A 19 -12.97 11.69 -7.95
CA LEU A 19 -14.15 11.16 -7.25
C LEU A 19 -15.41 11.20 -8.13
N GLY A 20 -15.57 12.25 -8.92
CA GLY A 20 -16.64 12.35 -9.92
C GLY A 20 -16.55 11.24 -10.97
N ILE A 21 -15.36 11.01 -11.53
CA ILE A 21 -15.11 9.93 -12.50
C ILE A 21 -15.38 8.56 -11.86
N VAL A 22 -14.92 8.30 -10.65
CA VAL A 22 -15.17 7.04 -9.94
C VAL A 22 -16.67 6.79 -9.78
N LYS A 23 -17.44 7.82 -9.38
CA LYS A 23 -18.91 7.71 -9.26
C LYS A 23 -19.58 7.42 -10.60
N LEU A 24 -19.17 8.11 -11.68
CA LEU A 24 -19.69 7.85 -13.01
C LEU A 24 -19.37 6.45 -13.51
N LEU A 25 -18.13 5.99 -13.31
CA LEU A 25 -17.72 4.65 -13.70
C LEU A 25 -18.43 3.55 -12.89
N ALA A 26 -18.89 3.82 -11.69
CA ALA A 26 -19.64 2.87 -10.88
C ALA A 26 -20.98 2.45 -11.54
N PHE A 27 -21.57 3.28 -12.42
CA PHE A 27 -22.77 2.91 -13.18
C PHE A 27 -22.50 1.81 -14.22
N SER A 28 -21.26 1.75 -14.77
CA SER A 28 -20.92 0.83 -15.86
C SER A 28 -19.94 -0.28 -15.45
N LYS A 29 -19.16 -0.07 -14.40
CA LYS A 29 -18.11 -1.00 -13.94
C LYS A 29 -18.47 -1.65 -12.62
N THR A 30 -18.86 -2.93 -12.67
CA THR A 30 -19.27 -3.73 -11.49
C THR A 30 -18.24 -3.71 -10.36
N ASN A 31 -16.95 -3.83 -10.69
CA ASN A 31 -15.89 -3.82 -9.67
C ASN A 31 -15.79 -2.48 -8.91
N ILE A 32 -16.07 -1.36 -9.58
CA ILE A 32 -16.04 -0.04 -8.94
C ILE A 32 -17.27 0.12 -8.03
N ARG A 33 -18.44 -0.28 -8.53
CA ARG A 33 -19.67 -0.27 -7.74
C ARG A 33 -19.53 -1.12 -6.47
N GLU A 34 -19.11 -2.37 -6.61
CA GLU A 34 -18.84 -3.26 -5.48
C GLU A 34 -17.82 -2.67 -4.49
N SER A 35 -16.76 -2.03 -5.00
CA SER A 35 -15.78 -1.34 -4.15
C SER A 35 -16.40 -0.21 -3.33
N LEU A 36 -17.39 0.51 -3.86
CA LEU A 36 -18.11 1.55 -3.13
C LEU A 36 -19.07 0.94 -2.09
N GLU A 37 -19.83 -0.09 -2.47
CA GLU A 37 -20.75 -0.81 -1.58
C GLU A 37 -20.02 -1.42 -0.38
N LYS A 38 -18.84 -2.05 -0.60
CA LYS A 38 -18.03 -2.64 0.47
C LYS A 38 -17.41 -1.61 1.43
N ARG A 39 -17.36 -0.34 1.04
CA ARG A 39 -16.96 0.76 1.93
C ARG A 39 -18.08 1.26 2.85
N GLU A 40 -19.32 0.86 2.62
CA GLU A 40 -20.41 1.18 3.52
C GLU A 40 -20.13 0.62 4.92
N GLY A 41 -20.37 1.40 5.97
CA GLY A 41 -20.06 1.01 7.35
C GLY A 41 -18.57 0.92 7.69
N GLN A 42 -17.65 1.37 6.80
CA GLN A 42 -16.20 1.23 7.06
C GLN A 42 -15.72 2.02 8.29
N TRP A 43 -16.35 3.15 8.61
CA TRP A 43 -15.98 3.94 9.78
C TRP A 43 -16.35 3.26 11.10
N GLU A 44 -17.46 2.54 11.12
CA GLU A 44 -17.90 1.71 12.24
C GLU A 44 -16.95 0.54 12.45
N ARG A 45 -16.55 -0.15 11.36
CA ARG A 45 -15.57 -1.25 11.44
C ARG A 45 -14.19 -0.76 11.87
N LEU A 46 -13.75 0.42 11.41
CA LEU A 46 -12.50 1.04 11.86
C LEU A 46 -12.57 1.39 13.36
N ALA A 47 -13.67 1.99 13.82
CA ALA A 47 -13.86 2.34 15.23
C ALA A 47 -13.92 1.09 16.12
N ASP A 48 -14.62 0.04 15.70
CA ASP A 48 -14.65 -1.24 16.40
C ASP A 48 -13.25 -1.87 16.49
N GLY A 49 -12.48 -1.84 15.41
CA GLY A 49 -11.09 -2.29 15.43
C GLY A 49 -10.25 -1.53 16.45
N VAL A 50 -10.34 -0.20 16.46
CA VAL A 50 -9.60 0.65 17.41
C VAL A 50 -10.04 0.44 18.85
N SER A 51 -11.31 0.08 19.11
CA SER A 51 -11.79 -0.20 20.47
C SER A 51 -11.06 -1.37 21.13
N ARG A 52 -10.45 -2.26 20.35
CA ARG A 52 -9.66 -3.41 20.81
C ARG A 52 -8.16 -3.12 20.96
N ARG A 53 -7.73 -1.87 20.66
CA ARG A 53 -6.33 -1.47 20.66
C ARG A 53 -5.75 -1.43 22.07
N ASP A 54 -4.54 -1.95 22.20
CA ASP A 54 -3.68 -1.72 23.37
C ASP A 54 -2.87 -0.43 23.15
N TRP A 55 -3.29 0.66 23.80
CA TRP A 55 -2.67 1.98 23.66
C TRP A 55 -1.23 2.08 24.19
N GLN A 56 -0.75 1.07 24.89
CA GLN A 56 0.64 0.98 25.34
C GLN A 56 1.58 0.45 24.26
N LYS A 57 1.02 -0.19 23.22
CA LYS A 57 1.78 -0.72 22.10
C LYS A 57 1.90 0.30 20.96
N PRO A 58 3.05 0.34 20.26
CA PRO A 58 3.14 1.12 19.04
C PRO A 58 2.22 0.53 17.97
N LEU A 59 1.58 1.41 17.20
CA LEU A 59 0.76 1.02 16.06
C LEU A 59 1.51 1.31 14.76
N VAL A 60 1.75 0.27 13.97
CA VAL A 60 2.28 0.40 12.61
C VAL A 60 1.13 0.27 11.61
N TRP A 61 0.91 1.34 10.84
CA TRP A 61 -0.11 1.35 9.81
C TRP A 61 0.52 1.09 8.45
N LEU A 62 0.13 0.01 7.77
CA LEU A 62 0.58 -0.32 6.41
C LEU A 62 -0.54 -0.04 5.40
N HIS A 63 -0.18 0.48 4.23
CA HIS A 63 -1.10 0.67 3.12
C HIS A 63 -0.64 -0.06 1.86
N VAL A 64 -1.58 -0.76 1.22
CA VAL A 64 -1.36 -1.53 -0.02
C VAL A 64 -2.48 -1.26 -1.03
N ALA A 65 -2.18 -1.22 -2.33
CA ALA A 65 -3.21 -1.10 -3.36
C ALA A 65 -3.77 -2.46 -3.79
N SER A 66 -2.96 -3.50 -3.76
CA SER A 66 -3.26 -4.80 -4.38
C SER A 66 -2.88 -5.99 -3.53
N ALA A 67 -3.37 -7.17 -3.91
CA ALA A 67 -2.95 -8.43 -3.32
C ALA A 67 -1.44 -8.71 -3.47
N GLY A 68 -0.83 -8.26 -4.59
CA GLY A 68 0.61 -8.37 -4.80
C GLY A 68 1.42 -7.53 -3.81
N GLU A 69 0.95 -6.32 -3.50
CA GLU A 69 1.58 -5.45 -2.51
C GLU A 69 1.35 -5.95 -1.07
N TYR A 70 0.25 -6.64 -0.81
CA TYR A 70 0.10 -7.33 0.47
C TYR A 70 1.20 -8.37 0.70
N LEU A 71 1.61 -9.11 -0.34
CA LEU A 71 2.73 -10.06 -0.22
C LEU A 71 4.07 -9.36 0.11
N GLN A 72 4.20 -8.08 -0.25
CA GLN A 72 5.33 -7.24 0.17
C GLN A 72 5.17 -6.74 1.62
N ALA A 73 3.94 -6.44 2.05
CA ALA A 73 3.64 -5.98 3.39
C ALA A 73 3.72 -7.11 4.43
N GLN A 74 3.37 -8.34 4.05
CA GLN A 74 3.20 -9.47 4.97
C GLN A 74 4.43 -9.72 5.86
N PRO A 75 5.67 -9.85 5.36
CA PRO A 75 6.84 -10.11 6.21
C PRO A 75 7.11 -8.94 7.16
N VAL A 76 6.79 -7.71 6.76
CA VAL A 76 6.93 -6.53 7.62
C VAL A 76 5.89 -6.57 8.75
N ILE A 77 4.64 -6.92 8.45
CA ILE A 77 3.58 -7.08 9.46
C ILE A 77 3.99 -8.17 10.47
N GLU A 78 4.39 -9.34 9.99
CA GLU A 78 4.80 -10.46 10.84
C GLU A 78 5.97 -10.07 11.76
N ARG A 79 6.94 -9.31 11.23
CA ARG A 79 8.07 -8.81 12.02
C ARG A 79 7.65 -7.78 13.06
N CYS A 80 6.83 -6.79 12.70
CA CYS A 80 6.32 -5.77 13.63
C CYS A 80 5.55 -6.43 14.79
N VAL A 81 4.70 -7.40 14.48
CA VAL A 81 3.93 -8.14 15.49
C VAL A 81 4.84 -8.96 16.39
N ALA A 82 5.86 -9.62 15.85
CA ALA A 82 6.84 -10.37 16.63
C ALA A 82 7.65 -9.46 17.58
N GLU A 83 7.82 -8.19 17.22
CA GLU A 83 8.45 -7.16 18.07
C GLU A 83 7.47 -6.46 19.03
N GLY A 84 6.22 -6.91 19.09
CA GLY A 84 5.22 -6.45 20.06
C GLY A 84 4.41 -5.26 19.60
N ALA A 85 4.52 -4.82 18.33
CA ALA A 85 3.66 -3.78 17.78
C ALA A 85 2.28 -4.32 17.38
N GLU A 86 1.28 -3.46 17.39
CA GLU A 86 0.01 -3.70 16.71
C GLU A 86 0.09 -3.22 15.27
N CYS A 87 -0.59 -3.90 14.35
CA CYS A 87 -0.60 -3.54 12.94
C CYS A 87 -2.01 -3.26 12.44
N VAL A 88 -2.12 -2.21 11.61
CA VAL A 88 -3.30 -1.90 10.80
C VAL A 88 -2.91 -2.01 9.34
N LEU A 89 -3.73 -2.71 8.56
CA LEU A 89 -3.60 -2.78 7.12
C LEU A 89 -4.79 -2.07 6.47
N THR A 90 -4.51 -1.12 5.58
CA THR A 90 -5.52 -0.57 4.68
C THR A 90 -5.21 -0.92 3.24
N TYR A 91 -6.25 -1.04 2.42
CA TYR A 91 -6.11 -1.36 1.00
C TYR A 91 -7.05 -0.51 0.13
N SER A 92 -6.69 -0.33 -1.17
CA SER A 92 -7.44 0.51 -2.10
C SER A 92 -8.37 -0.29 -3.00
N SER A 93 -7.96 -1.46 -3.52
CA SER A 93 -8.68 -2.15 -4.59
C SER A 93 -9.64 -3.24 -4.09
N ILE A 94 -10.71 -3.46 -4.86
CA ILE A 94 -11.66 -4.56 -4.64
C ILE A 94 -11.00 -5.94 -4.79
N ASN A 95 -9.95 -6.05 -5.62
CA ASN A 95 -9.22 -7.30 -5.78
C ASN A 95 -8.37 -7.62 -4.53
N ALA A 96 -7.79 -6.60 -3.88
CA ALA A 96 -7.15 -6.78 -2.58
C ALA A 96 -8.16 -7.23 -1.53
N TYR A 97 -9.34 -6.58 -1.46
CA TYR A 97 -10.44 -6.99 -0.58
C TYR A 97 -10.79 -8.47 -0.76
N ARG A 98 -11.14 -8.90 -1.98
CA ARG A 98 -11.55 -10.28 -2.27
C ARG A 98 -10.46 -11.30 -1.93
N TRP A 99 -9.19 -10.93 -2.09
CA TRP A 99 -8.07 -11.78 -1.76
C TRP A 99 -7.84 -11.86 -0.26
N LEU A 100 -7.85 -10.72 0.44
CA LEU A 100 -7.69 -10.63 1.89
C LEU A 100 -8.88 -11.27 2.63
N GLU A 101 -10.11 -11.12 2.14
CA GLU A 101 -11.29 -11.79 2.70
C GLU A 101 -11.12 -13.32 2.69
N ARG A 102 -10.58 -13.89 1.61
CA ARG A 102 -10.25 -15.32 1.56
C ARG A 102 -9.15 -15.72 2.55
N LEU A 103 -8.21 -14.83 2.83
CA LEU A 103 -7.15 -15.07 3.82
C LEU A 103 -7.62 -14.85 5.26
N GLN A 104 -8.57 -13.97 5.51
CA GLN A 104 -9.12 -13.73 6.86
C GLN A 104 -9.73 -15.00 7.46
N HIS A 105 -10.27 -15.91 6.64
CA HIS A 105 -10.64 -17.25 7.08
C HIS A 105 -9.44 -18.07 7.57
N ALA A 106 -8.22 -17.71 7.19
CA ALA A 106 -6.97 -18.33 7.64
C ALA A 106 -6.25 -17.58 8.79
N LYS A 107 -6.93 -16.56 9.40
CA LYS A 107 -6.38 -15.68 10.45
C LYS A 107 -5.01 -15.10 10.10
N ILE A 108 -5.00 -13.87 9.54
CA ILE A 108 -3.78 -13.06 9.52
C ILE A 108 -3.48 -12.69 10.97
N SER A 109 -2.60 -13.46 11.60
CA SER A 109 -2.24 -13.28 13.00
C SER A 109 -1.61 -11.89 13.17
N GLY A 110 -2.12 -11.11 14.12
CA GLY A 110 -1.51 -9.85 14.54
C GLY A 110 -2.02 -8.59 13.86
N LEU A 111 -2.98 -8.66 12.92
CA LEU A 111 -3.68 -7.47 12.42
C LEU A 111 -4.82 -7.08 13.36
N LEU A 112 -4.76 -5.85 13.87
CA LEU A 112 -5.84 -5.23 14.63
C LEU A 112 -7.01 -4.84 13.70
N ILE A 113 -6.70 -4.29 12.53
CA ILE A 113 -7.65 -3.81 11.53
C ILE A 113 -7.14 -4.20 10.14
N CYS A 114 -8.06 -4.65 9.27
CA CYS A 114 -7.85 -4.84 7.85
C CYS A 114 -9.06 -4.28 7.09
N GLU A 115 -8.93 -3.07 6.48
CA GLU A 115 -10.08 -2.33 5.95
C GLU A 115 -9.69 -1.52 4.70
N PHE A 116 -10.68 -1.12 3.91
CA PHE A 116 -10.49 -0.17 2.83
C PHE A 116 -9.92 1.17 3.33
N LEU A 117 -9.02 1.76 2.57
CA LEU A 117 -8.66 3.16 2.78
C LEU A 117 -9.85 4.05 2.35
N PRO A 118 -10.38 4.92 3.20
CA PRO A 118 -11.37 5.91 2.79
C PRO A 118 -10.85 6.81 1.67
N PRO A 119 -11.73 7.42 0.86
CA PRO A 119 -11.32 8.40 -0.16
C PRO A 119 -10.39 9.47 0.42
N ASP A 120 -9.34 9.83 -0.32
CA ASP A 120 -8.25 10.71 0.14
C ASP A 120 -8.66 12.19 0.27
N THR A 121 -9.79 12.46 0.94
CA THR A 121 -10.14 13.81 1.32
C THR A 121 -9.35 14.24 2.56
N LEU A 122 -9.07 15.53 2.69
CA LEU A 122 -8.37 16.07 3.85
C LEU A 122 -9.11 15.73 5.17
N TRP A 123 -10.44 15.74 5.14
CA TRP A 123 -11.24 15.38 6.29
C TRP A 123 -11.07 13.91 6.69
N ASN A 124 -11.10 13.00 5.71
CA ASN A 124 -10.88 11.57 5.95
C ASN A 124 -9.46 11.28 6.45
N ALA A 125 -8.45 11.94 5.87
CA ALA A 125 -7.06 11.80 6.29
C ALA A 125 -6.91 12.19 7.78
N ARG A 126 -7.44 13.36 8.17
CA ARG A 126 -7.43 13.83 9.56
C ARG A 126 -8.19 12.91 10.50
N ARG A 127 -9.37 12.46 10.08
CA ARG A 127 -10.19 11.54 10.89
C ARG A 127 -9.49 10.20 11.10
N LEU A 128 -8.86 9.64 10.05
CA LEU A 128 -8.10 8.39 10.17
C LEU A 128 -6.89 8.52 11.09
N LEU A 129 -6.08 9.55 10.89
CA LEU A 129 -4.90 9.79 11.72
C LEU A 129 -5.28 10.03 13.18
N GLY A 130 -6.35 10.80 13.43
CA GLY A 130 -6.88 11.04 14.77
C GLY A 130 -7.47 9.78 15.43
N LEU A 131 -8.10 8.90 14.64
CA LEU A 131 -8.67 7.64 15.11
C LEU A 131 -7.57 6.60 15.39
N LEU A 132 -6.65 6.41 14.44
CA LEU A 132 -5.62 5.37 14.52
C LEU A 132 -4.43 5.78 15.39
N GLN A 133 -4.05 7.05 15.42
CA GLN A 133 -2.85 7.58 16.07
C GLN A 133 -1.62 6.66 15.86
N PRO A 134 -1.20 6.43 14.61
CA PRO A 134 -0.14 5.48 14.32
C PRO A 134 1.22 6.03 14.75
N SER A 135 2.09 5.15 15.26
CA SER A 135 3.49 5.46 15.55
C SER A 135 4.31 5.60 14.27
N ARG A 136 3.90 4.92 13.20
CA ARG A 136 4.54 4.93 11.88
C ARG A 136 3.53 4.54 10.80
N LEU A 137 3.66 5.16 9.63
CA LEU A 137 2.91 4.81 8.42
C LEU A 137 3.88 4.23 7.38
N VAL A 138 3.54 3.05 6.84
CA VAL A 138 4.33 2.34 5.84
C VAL A 138 3.53 2.20 4.55
N TRP A 139 4.03 2.84 3.51
CA TRP A 139 3.52 2.75 2.15
C TRP A 139 4.22 1.62 1.42
N VAL A 140 3.49 0.89 0.59
CA VAL A 140 4.06 -0.23 -0.16
C VAL A 140 4.04 0.07 -1.65
N SER A 141 5.16 -0.15 -2.31
CA SER A 141 5.38 -0.04 -3.75
C SER A 141 5.20 1.38 -4.31
N TYR A 142 4.00 1.85 -4.59
CA TYR A 142 3.78 3.14 -5.24
C TYR A 142 2.44 3.82 -4.92
N ASP A 143 1.58 3.22 -4.10
CA ASP A 143 0.24 3.76 -3.82
C ASP A 143 0.29 4.80 -2.69
N LEU A 144 0.69 6.02 -3.04
CA LEU A 144 0.79 7.15 -2.13
C LEU A 144 -0.41 8.08 -2.30
N TRP A 145 -1.12 8.33 -1.21
CA TRP A 145 -2.31 9.18 -1.18
C TRP A 145 -1.96 10.57 -0.64
N PRO A 146 -1.98 11.61 -1.49
CA PRO A 146 -1.37 12.91 -1.19
C PRO A 146 -1.85 13.58 0.09
N ASN A 147 -3.17 13.66 0.33
CA ASN A 147 -3.68 14.30 1.55
C ASN A 147 -3.26 13.55 2.80
N LEU A 148 -3.30 12.21 2.76
CA LEU A 148 -2.87 11.39 3.89
C LEU A 148 -1.37 11.53 4.15
N VAL A 149 -0.54 11.56 3.09
CA VAL A 149 0.92 11.77 3.21
C VAL A 149 1.22 13.14 3.82
N TRP A 150 0.62 14.21 3.28
CA TRP A 150 0.86 15.57 3.77
C TRP A 150 0.36 15.76 5.21
N GLU A 151 -0.83 15.23 5.54
CA GLU A 151 -1.41 15.37 6.87
C GLU A 151 -0.62 14.57 7.92
N ALA A 152 -0.17 13.36 7.59
CA ALA A 152 0.70 12.57 8.45
C ALA A 152 2.04 13.28 8.70
N HIS A 153 2.61 13.90 7.65
CA HIS A 153 3.84 14.71 7.79
C HIS A 153 3.62 15.92 8.71
N GLN A 154 2.51 16.66 8.56
CA GLN A 154 2.18 17.78 9.43
C GLN A 154 2.04 17.36 10.89
N GLN A 155 1.49 16.18 11.14
CA GLN A 155 1.37 15.59 12.48
C GLN A 155 2.67 14.93 12.97
N LYS A 156 3.77 15.04 12.20
CA LYS A 156 5.09 14.47 12.52
C LYS A 156 5.07 12.95 12.70
N ILE A 157 4.17 12.26 12.01
CA ILE A 157 4.12 10.80 11.98
C ILE A 157 5.20 10.33 10.98
N PRO A 158 6.18 9.52 11.41
CA PRO A 158 7.20 8.98 10.54
C PRO A 158 6.59 8.13 9.43
N GLN A 159 7.02 8.36 8.19
CA GLN A 159 6.51 7.64 7.02
C GLN A 159 7.65 6.96 6.27
N SER A 160 7.44 5.73 5.85
CA SER A 160 8.39 4.99 5.03
C SER A 160 7.70 4.42 3.79
N LEU A 161 8.38 4.45 2.66
CA LEU A 161 7.96 3.75 1.44
C LEU A 161 8.88 2.54 1.25
N ILE A 162 8.31 1.35 1.22
CA ILE A 162 9.05 0.10 1.04
C ILE A 162 8.76 -0.53 -0.32
N SER A 163 9.68 -1.34 -0.82
CA SER A 163 9.59 -2.01 -2.13
C SER A 163 9.19 -1.03 -3.24
N ALA A 164 9.75 0.19 -3.20
CA ALA A 164 9.40 1.25 -4.12
C ALA A 164 9.82 0.92 -5.56
N ILE A 165 8.86 0.98 -6.48
CA ILE A 165 9.06 0.75 -7.91
C ILE A 165 8.62 1.99 -8.68
N VAL A 166 9.45 2.45 -9.61
CA VAL A 166 9.13 3.55 -10.52
C VAL A 166 9.47 3.14 -11.95
N HIS A 167 8.47 2.92 -12.78
CA HIS A 167 8.66 2.59 -14.19
C HIS A 167 9.32 3.76 -14.96
N ALA A 168 10.06 3.45 -16.04
CA ALA A 168 10.83 4.43 -16.80
C ALA A 168 9.96 5.57 -17.37
N ASP A 169 8.77 5.25 -17.81
CA ASP A 169 7.75 6.12 -18.41
C ASP A 169 6.71 6.64 -17.41
N SER A 170 6.99 6.44 -16.10
CA SER A 170 6.08 6.91 -15.06
C SER A 170 5.90 8.43 -15.10
N PRO A 171 4.66 8.95 -15.14
CA PRO A 171 4.40 10.38 -15.04
C PRO A 171 5.03 11.04 -13.81
N ARG A 172 5.37 10.26 -12.79
CA ARG A 172 6.02 10.72 -11.55
C ARG A 172 7.39 11.33 -11.78
N THR A 173 8.11 10.80 -12.77
CA THR A 173 9.49 11.18 -13.07
C THR A 173 9.72 11.58 -14.52
N ALA A 174 8.79 11.27 -15.44
CA ALA A 174 8.95 11.50 -16.85
C ALA A 174 8.81 12.98 -17.27
N ASN A 175 8.06 13.80 -16.52
CA ASN A 175 7.83 15.21 -16.87
C ASN A 175 8.01 16.14 -15.66
N ILE A 176 8.22 17.43 -15.95
CA ILE A 176 8.51 18.45 -14.91
C ILE A 176 7.35 18.60 -13.93
N ALA A 177 6.10 18.57 -14.39
CA ALA A 177 4.93 18.72 -13.51
C ALA A 177 4.79 17.52 -12.56
N GLY A 178 4.95 16.29 -13.08
CA GLY A 178 4.95 15.09 -12.28
C GLY A 178 6.07 15.07 -11.24
N ARG A 179 7.32 15.41 -11.64
CA ARG A 179 8.44 15.53 -10.71
C ARG A 179 8.15 16.54 -9.61
N SER A 180 7.65 17.72 -9.97
CA SER A 180 7.34 18.79 -9.02
C SER A 180 6.22 18.39 -8.05
N PHE A 181 5.20 17.66 -8.51
CA PHE A 181 4.15 17.14 -7.66
C PHE A 181 4.68 16.06 -6.71
N TYR A 182 5.34 15.03 -7.25
CA TYR A 182 5.85 13.92 -6.45
C TYR A 182 7.02 14.33 -5.53
N HIS A 183 7.76 15.38 -5.85
CA HIS A 183 8.70 16.00 -4.94
C HIS A 183 8.03 16.36 -3.61
N THR A 184 6.84 17.00 -3.65
CA THR A 184 6.10 17.38 -2.44
C THR A 184 5.58 16.21 -1.61
N ILE A 185 5.48 15.03 -2.21
CA ILE A 185 5.06 13.79 -1.56
C ILE A 185 6.27 13.06 -0.98
N TYR A 186 7.31 12.86 -1.79
CA TYR A 186 8.51 12.14 -1.37
C TYR A 186 9.28 12.86 -0.26
N GLU A 187 9.30 14.19 -0.23
CA GLU A 187 9.90 14.97 0.87
C GLU A 187 9.24 14.71 2.23
N CYS A 188 7.99 14.25 2.24
CA CYS A 188 7.28 13.91 3.46
C CYS A 188 7.66 12.54 4.04
N LEU A 189 8.39 11.73 3.28
CA LEU A 189 8.80 10.38 3.68
C LEU A 189 10.14 10.42 4.39
N GLU A 190 10.26 9.70 5.48
CA GLU A 190 11.52 9.59 6.22
C GLU A 190 12.49 8.65 5.52
N HIS A 191 11.99 7.52 4.99
CA HIS A 191 12.77 6.53 4.26
C HIS A 191 12.07 6.12 2.97
N ILE A 192 12.83 5.95 1.90
CA ILE A 192 12.38 5.42 0.63
C ILE A 192 13.27 4.24 0.26
N LEU A 193 12.73 3.04 0.38
CA LEU A 193 13.44 1.78 0.16
C LEU A 193 13.01 1.18 -1.18
N THR A 194 13.89 1.26 -2.17
CA THR A 194 13.59 0.88 -3.56
C THR A 194 13.94 -0.58 -3.85
N VAL A 195 13.30 -1.15 -4.87
CA VAL A 195 13.57 -2.52 -5.31
C VAL A 195 14.91 -2.60 -6.04
N SER A 196 15.25 -1.59 -6.85
CA SER A 196 16.45 -1.60 -7.66
C SER A 196 17.16 -0.25 -7.67
N GLU A 197 18.43 -0.24 -8.08
CA GLU A 197 19.18 1.00 -8.27
C GLU A 197 18.54 1.89 -9.36
N ALA A 198 17.95 1.29 -10.40
CA ALA A 198 17.23 2.04 -11.42
C ALA A 198 16.02 2.79 -10.84
N ASP A 199 15.27 2.17 -9.93
CA ASP A 199 14.16 2.81 -9.21
C ASP A 199 14.67 3.94 -8.32
N ARG A 200 15.78 3.69 -7.60
CA ARG A 200 16.44 4.70 -6.76
C ARG A 200 16.83 5.94 -7.57
N GLN A 201 17.48 5.78 -8.72
CA GLN A 201 17.89 6.88 -9.58
C GLN A 201 16.68 7.67 -10.10
N ARG A 202 15.59 6.99 -10.46
CA ARG A 202 14.36 7.66 -10.89
C ARG A 202 13.73 8.49 -9.77
N ILE A 203 13.68 7.99 -8.55
CA ILE A 203 13.19 8.76 -7.40
C ILE A 203 14.10 9.95 -7.14
N LEU A 204 15.42 9.77 -7.10
CA LEU A 204 16.39 10.86 -6.92
C LEU A 204 16.31 11.92 -8.02
N SER A 205 15.82 11.57 -9.23
CA SER A 205 15.57 12.59 -10.26
C SER A 205 14.48 13.60 -9.88
N ALA A 206 13.58 13.23 -8.96
CA ALA A 206 12.55 14.13 -8.43
C ALA A 206 12.96 14.80 -7.11
N ILE A 207 13.79 14.12 -6.31
CA ILE A 207 14.25 14.57 -4.97
C ILE A 207 15.75 14.37 -4.79
N PRO A 208 16.60 15.09 -5.52
CA PRO A 208 18.06 14.81 -5.55
C PRO A 208 18.75 14.84 -4.18
N GLU A 209 18.24 15.65 -3.26
CA GLU A 209 18.84 15.88 -1.95
C GLU A 209 18.23 15.03 -0.81
N HIS A 210 17.32 14.11 -1.13
CA HIS A 210 16.70 13.29 -0.10
C HIS A 210 17.72 12.31 0.52
N PRO A 211 18.00 12.39 1.83
CA PRO A 211 19.14 11.71 2.44
C PRO A 211 18.97 10.19 2.61
N LYS A 212 17.74 9.69 2.54
CA LYS A 212 17.40 8.30 2.89
C LYS A 212 16.63 7.58 1.77
N VAL A 213 17.21 7.59 0.56
CA VAL A 213 16.73 6.75 -0.56
C VAL A 213 17.74 5.63 -0.78
N GLU A 214 17.35 4.40 -0.45
CA GLU A 214 18.24 3.24 -0.41
C GLU A 214 17.65 2.08 -1.22
N VAL A 215 18.52 1.21 -1.74
CA VAL A 215 18.10 -0.04 -2.39
C VAL A 215 17.97 -1.13 -1.33
N MET A 216 16.75 -1.65 -1.15
CA MET A 216 16.47 -2.74 -0.22
C MET A 216 16.15 -4.07 -0.94
N GLY A 217 15.61 -3.99 -2.16
CA GLY A 217 15.04 -5.15 -2.85
C GLY A 217 13.52 -5.24 -2.68
N ASP A 218 12.96 -6.36 -3.14
CA ASP A 218 11.52 -6.64 -3.07
C ASP A 218 11.21 -7.59 -1.92
N THR A 219 10.48 -7.14 -0.93
CA THR A 219 10.09 -7.94 0.24
C THR A 219 9.20 -9.14 -0.08
N ARG A 220 8.65 -9.25 -1.33
CA ARG A 220 8.00 -10.49 -1.78
C ARG A 220 8.94 -11.69 -1.77
N CYS A 221 10.24 -11.46 -1.97
CA CYS A 221 11.24 -12.53 -1.91
C CYS A 221 11.23 -13.21 -0.54
N ASP A 222 11.10 -12.43 0.54
CA ASP A 222 11.03 -12.96 1.90
C ASP A 222 9.78 -13.84 2.07
N SER A 223 8.61 -13.36 1.62
CA SER A 223 7.36 -14.14 1.62
C SER A 223 7.47 -15.45 0.83
N VAL A 224 8.20 -15.46 -0.30
CA VAL A 224 8.41 -16.67 -1.11
C VAL A 224 9.31 -17.65 -0.36
N LEU A 225 10.40 -17.17 0.23
CA LEU A 225 11.34 -18.01 0.98
C LEU A 225 10.66 -18.65 2.20
N GLU A 226 9.91 -17.86 2.97
CA GLU A 226 9.16 -18.39 4.11
C GLU A 226 8.12 -19.44 3.72
N ARG A 227 7.40 -19.22 2.59
CA ARG A 227 6.45 -20.21 2.07
C ARG A 227 7.15 -21.47 1.64
N ARG A 228 8.27 -21.36 0.94
CA ARG A 228 9.08 -22.53 0.53
C ARG A 228 9.45 -23.39 1.74
N ASP A 229 9.89 -22.77 2.82
CA ASP A 229 10.35 -23.47 4.01
C ASP A 229 9.20 -24.10 4.82
N ARG A 230 7.98 -23.57 4.68
CA ARG A 230 6.76 -24.10 5.31
C ARG A 230 6.01 -25.13 4.45
N LEU A 231 6.20 -25.11 3.12
CA LEU A 231 5.49 -26.00 2.20
C LEU A 231 6.11 -27.40 2.22
N LYS A 232 5.26 -28.40 2.53
CA LYS A 232 5.59 -29.78 2.19
C LYS A 232 5.48 -29.90 0.67
N ILE A 233 6.57 -30.29 0.02
CA ILE A 233 6.56 -30.57 -1.43
C ILE A 233 5.57 -31.71 -1.65
N PRO A 234 4.49 -31.49 -2.44
CA PRO A 234 3.54 -32.56 -2.73
C PRO A 234 4.26 -33.67 -3.50
N GLU A 235 3.92 -34.92 -3.21
CA GLU A 235 4.41 -36.04 -4.04
C GLU A 235 3.94 -35.85 -5.48
N LEU A 236 4.90 -35.83 -6.40
CA LEU A 236 4.57 -35.73 -7.81
C LEU A 236 3.89 -37.05 -8.25
N PRO A 237 2.83 -36.99 -9.10
CA PRO A 237 2.27 -38.16 -9.73
C PRO A 237 3.36 -38.99 -10.45
N GLN A 238 3.22 -40.32 -10.50
CA GLN A 238 4.22 -41.18 -11.10
C GLN A 238 4.55 -40.79 -12.56
N ALA A 239 3.51 -40.38 -13.33
CA ALA A 239 3.67 -39.88 -14.69
C ALA A 239 4.59 -38.65 -14.80
N ALA A 240 4.69 -37.83 -13.74
CA ALA A 240 5.61 -36.69 -13.70
C ALA A 240 7.04 -37.07 -13.30
N LYS A 241 7.25 -38.30 -12.72
CA LYS A 241 8.56 -38.83 -12.38
C LYS A 241 9.21 -39.49 -13.57
N ASP A 242 8.40 -40.09 -14.46
CA ASP A 242 8.86 -40.95 -15.56
C ASP A 242 8.84 -40.23 -16.92
N GLY A 243 8.40 -38.98 -16.99
CA GLY A 243 8.22 -38.26 -18.25
C GLY A 243 8.69 -36.80 -18.21
N PHE A 244 8.55 -36.14 -19.35
CA PHE A 244 8.82 -34.70 -19.48
C PHE A 244 7.62 -33.93 -18.91
N VAL A 245 7.89 -33.04 -17.95
CA VAL A 245 6.88 -32.17 -17.35
C VAL A 245 7.09 -30.72 -17.82
N PHE A 246 6.12 -30.18 -18.54
CA PHE A 246 6.06 -28.75 -18.89
C PHE A 246 5.11 -28.01 -17.97
N VAL A 247 5.64 -26.99 -17.28
CA VAL A 247 4.83 -26.11 -16.41
C VAL A 247 4.84 -24.70 -17.01
N ALA A 248 3.67 -24.22 -17.45
CA ALA A 248 3.48 -22.86 -17.91
C ALA A 248 2.79 -22.04 -16.83
N GLY A 249 3.52 -21.16 -16.18
CA GLY A 249 3.01 -20.25 -15.18
C GLY A 249 2.63 -18.90 -15.76
N SER A 250 1.58 -18.23 -15.19
CA SER A 250 1.14 -16.88 -15.59
C SER A 250 0.80 -16.73 -17.07
N THR A 251 0.19 -17.73 -17.66
CA THR A 251 -0.27 -17.69 -19.04
C THR A 251 -1.53 -16.83 -19.15
N TRP A 252 -1.51 -15.87 -20.07
CA TRP A 252 -2.66 -15.02 -20.40
C TRP A 252 -3.20 -15.43 -21.78
N PRO A 253 -4.51 -15.35 -22.03
CA PRO A 253 -5.03 -15.52 -23.38
C PRO A 253 -4.44 -14.46 -24.32
N PRO A 254 -4.25 -14.77 -25.60
CA PRO A 254 -3.71 -13.84 -26.58
C PRO A 254 -4.62 -12.63 -26.78
#